data_ec4cdf5d0e24c19c3ec9dec9612dc1eb
#
_entry.id   ec4cdf5d0e24c19c3ec9dec9612dc1eb
#
_cell.length_a   1.000
_cell.length_b   1.000
_cell.length_c   1.000
_cell.angle_alpha   90.00
_cell.angle_beta   90.00
_cell.angle_gamma   90.00
#
_symmetry.space_group_name_H-M   'P 1'
#
loop_
_entity.id
_entity.type
_entity.pdbx_description
1 polymer ?
#
loop_
_entity_poly.entity_id
_entity_poly.type
_entity_poly.pdbx_seq_one_letter_code
_entity_poly.pdbx_strand_id
1 'polypeptide(L)'
;MAGIQDPETMPWWCWAAPVAAAALLAAKFSGAIPSTGALVLVPAALLLGGAVFAAVHHAEVIALRVGEPFGSIVLAAAVTVIEVALIVSIMLSAPDGAPATARDTVFAAIMIVLNGIVGLCLLAGGMRHHEQGFRASGATGALGVLGTLATLVLILPNYTLTTPGPAYAPSQLVFVAIVSLALYGLFLFVQTVRHRSYFLEEGDGASPHALPSSRAVARSAGLLLLLPEGLASYRAAQANRLQTSLNLALGSSLATIGLTIPAVTIVSLAIGVPLVLGLQAGHIVLLVLSLFASTLTLAAGRSTVLQGGVHLVIFAAFLVISAVP
;
A
#
# COMPACT_ATOMS: atom_id res chain seq x y z
N MET A 1 4.03 37.60 13.19
CA MET A 1 3.28 37.47 11.93
C MET A 1 4.06 36.54 11.02
N ALA A 2 3.80 35.26 11.05
CA ALA A 2 4.38 34.26 10.15
C ALA A 2 3.27 33.88 9.15
N GLY A 3 3.52 34.22 7.88
CA GLY A 3 2.56 34.10 6.80
C GLY A 3 1.91 32.71 6.74
N ILE A 4 0.61 32.70 6.77
CA ILE A 4 -0.25 31.61 6.37
C ILE A 4 0.06 31.43 4.89
N GLN A 5 0.83 30.39 4.52
CA GLN A 5 0.95 30.03 3.11
C GLN A 5 -0.42 29.50 2.69
N ASP A 6 -1.01 30.17 1.70
CA ASP A 6 -2.26 29.77 1.09
C ASP A 6 -2.18 28.29 0.69
N PRO A 7 -3.20 27.47 0.98
CA PRO A 7 -3.25 26.06 0.61
C PRO A 7 -3.30 25.83 -0.91
N GLU A 8 -3.31 26.89 -1.71
CA GLU A 8 -3.43 26.85 -3.17
C GLU A 8 -2.09 26.89 -3.93
N THR A 9 -0.95 27.15 -3.27
CA THR A 9 0.32 27.22 -3.99
C THR A 9 1.05 25.88 -3.94
N MET A 10 0.99 25.17 -5.05
CA MET A 10 1.78 23.96 -5.28
C MET A 10 3.28 24.29 -5.14
N PRO A 11 4.06 23.57 -4.33
CA PRO A 11 5.50 23.76 -4.24
C PRO A 11 6.17 23.55 -5.60
N TRP A 12 7.12 24.38 -5.95
CA TRP A 12 7.81 24.33 -7.24
C TRP A 12 8.46 22.98 -7.55
N TRP A 13 8.91 22.24 -6.55
CA TRP A 13 9.53 20.92 -6.71
C TRP A 13 8.54 19.85 -7.22
N CYS A 14 7.23 20.03 -7.01
CA CYS A 14 6.19 19.14 -7.53
C CYS A 14 6.13 19.14 -9.07
N TRP A 15 6.61 20.20 -9.69
CA TRP A 15 6.74 20.31 -11.14
C TRP A 15 8.17 20.02 -11.60
N ALA A 16 9.15 20.49 -10.85
CA ALA A 16 10.57 20.36 -11.22
C ALA A 16 11.05 18.91 -11.23
N ALA A 17 10.65 18.09 -10.24
CA ALA A 17 11.09 16.71 -10.14
C ALA A 17 10.58 15.81 -11.28
N PRO A 18 9.28 15.79 -11.64
CA PRO A 18 8.80 15.05 -12.82
C PRO A 18 9.39 15.51 -14.13
N VAL A 19 9.56 16.84 -14.32
CA VAL A 19 10.16 17.39 -15.54
C VAL A 19 11.62 17.00 -15.66
N ALA A 20 12.39 17.09 -14.59
CA ALA A 20 13.80 16.67 -14.57
C ALA A 20 13.94 15.15 -14.78
N ALA A 21 13.06 14.34 -14.20
CA ALA A 21 13.02 12.89 -14.43
C ALA A 21 12.72 12.56 -15.91
N ALA A 22 11.75 13.23 -16.51
CA ALA A 22 11.41 13.08 -17.92
C ALA A 22 12.57 13.52 -18.85
N ALA A 23 13.25 14.62 -18.52
CA ALA A 23 14.42 15.10 -19.26
C ALA A 23 15.59 14.11 -19.20
N LEU A 24 15.88 13.55 -18.01
CA LEU A 24 16.91 12.52 -17.84
C LEU A 24 16.57 11.26 -18.65
N LEU A 25 15.30 10.85 -18.63
CA LEU A 25 14.82 9.70 -19.39
C LEU A 25 14.95 9.94 -20.90
N ALA A 26 14.56 11.09 -21.39
CA ALA A 26 14.71 11.48 -22.80
C ALA A 26 16.18 11.51 -23.23
N ALA A 27 17.08 12.05 -22.40
CA ALA A 27 18.53 12.05 -22.64
C ALA A 27 19.12 10.64 -22.67
N LYS A 28 18.61 9.72 -21.87
CA LYS A 28 19.00 8.30 -21.90
C LYS A 28 18.54 7.62 -23.19
N PHE A 29 17.29 7.82 -23.60
CA PHE A 29 16.75 7.23 -24.82
C PHE A 29 17.38 7.80 -26.11
N SER A 30 17.81 9.06 -26.09
CA SER A 30 18.54 9.68 -27.21
C SER A 30 20.00 9.22 -27.33
N GLY A 31 20.50 8.42 -26.36
CA GLY A 31 21.91 8.00 -26.33
C GLY A 31 22.90 9.08 -25.86
N ALA A 32 22.40 10.25 -25.42
CA ALA A 32 23.23 11.36 -24.95
C ALA A 32 23.94 11.05 -23.60
N ILE A 33 23.47 10.05 -22.86
CA ILE A 33 24.03 9.66 -21.57
C ILE A 33 24.25 8.14 -21.55
N PRO A 34 25.36 7.64 -20.93
CA PRO A 34 25.59 6.20 -20.81
C PRO A 34 24.47 5.52 -20.04
N SER A 35 24.12 4.30 -20.43
CA SER A 35 23.03 3.54 -19.84
C SER A 35 23.30 3.04 -18.41
N THR A 36 24.60 2.97 -17.99
CA THR A 36 25.06 2.40 -16.73
C THR A 36 26.14 3.26 -16.11
N GLY A 37 26.21 3.23 -14.77
CA GLY A 37 27.20 3.95 -13.98
C GLY A 37 26.58 4.72 -12.82
N ALA A 38 27.26 4.82 -11.68
CA ALA A 38 26.78 5.47 -10.47
C ALA A 38 26.38 6.96 -10.72
N LEU A 39 27.08 7.63 -11.62
CA LEU A 39 26.82 9.04 -12.00
C LEU A 39 25.46 9.22 -12.71
N VAL A 40 24.87 8.17 -13.28
CA VAL A 40 23.52 8.21 -13.89
C VAL A 40 22.50 7.55 -12.99
N LEU A 41 22.85 6.43 -12.34
CA LEU A 41 21.91 5.67 -11.51
C LEU A 41 21.50 6.43 -10.24
N VAL A 42 22.44 7.13 -9.57
CA VAL A 42 22.12 7.89 -8.37
C VAL A 42 21.17 9.06 -8.67
N PRO A 43 21.46 9.96 -9.66
CA PRO A 43 20.48 10.98 -10.02
C PRO A 43 19.15 10.41 -10.52
N ALA A 44 19.15 9.32 -11.27
CA ALA A 44 17.93 8.66 -11.72
C ALA A 44 17.06 8.17 -10.55
N ALA A 45 17.67 7.52 -9.55
CA ALA A 45 16.96 7.07 -8.35
C ALA A 45 16.39 8.25 -7.54
N LEU A 46 17.16 9.33 -7.38
CA LEU A 46 16.72 10.54 -6.67
C LEU A 46 15.57 11.24 -7.41
N LEU A 47 15.68 11.37 -8.74
CA LEU A 47 14.62 11.98 -9.56
C LEU A 47 13.37 11.12 -9.63
N LEU A 48 13.51 9.78 -9.70
CA LEU A 48 12.38 8.86 -9.61
C LEU A 48 11.67 9.01 -8.26
N GLY A 49 12.40 9.00 -7.16
CA GLY A 49 11.85 9.26 -5.83
C GLY A 49 11.13 10.61 -5.77
N GLY A 50 11.77 11.68 -6.26
CA GLY A 50 11.17 13.02 -6.33
C GLY A 50 9.89 13.07 -7.17
N ALA A 51 9.85 12.36 -8.31
CA ALA A 51 8.67 12.28 -9.16
C ALA A 51 7.52 11.51 -8.50
N VAL A 52 7.82 10.41 -7.79
CA VAL A 52 6.84 9.67 -7.00
C VAL A 52 6.24 10.54 -5.89
N PHE A 53 7.09 11.26 -5.13
CA PHE A 53 6.60 12.19 -4.11
C PHE A 53 5.74 13.30 -4.69
N ALA A 54 6.12 13.85 -5.84
CA ALA A 54 5.32 14.86 -6.52
C ALA A 54 3.95 14.30 -6.94
N ALA A 55 3.90 13.09 -7.51
CA ALA A 55 2.65 12.45 -7.91
C ALA A 55 1.72 12.19 -6.71
N VAL A 56 2.26 11.70 -5.59
CA VAL A 56 1.50 11.51 -4.35
C VAL A 56 0.98 12.85 -3.82
N HIS A 57 1.80 13.90 -3.81
CA HIS A 57 1.35 15.22 -3.36
C HIS A 57 0.22 15.80 -4.23
N HIS A 58 0.30 15.64 -5.56
CA HIS A 58 -0.81 15.99 -6.45
C HIS A 58 -2.07 15.20 -6.13
N ALA A 59 -1.95 13.89 -5.88
CA ALA A 59 -3.07 13.04 -5.51
C ALA A 59 -3.69 13.47 -4.17
N GLU A 60 -2.87 13.84 -3.17
CA GLU A 60 -3.33 14.38 -1.88
C GLU A 60 -4.14 15.67 -2.05
N VAL A 61 -3.67 16.61 -2.88
CA VAL A 61 -4.40 17.86 -3.17
C VAL A 61 -5.73 17.58 -3.83
N ILE A 62 -5.78 16.63 -4.78
CA ILE A 62 -7.04 16.22 -5.42
C ILE A 62 -7.95 15.54 -4.39
N ALA A 63 -7.42 14.64 -3.57
CA ALA A 63 -8.17 13.94 -2.53
C ALA A 63 -8.82 14.90 -1.53
N LEU A 64 -8.09 15.94 -1.11
CA LEU A 64 -8.61 16.99 -0.22
C LEU A 64 -9.74 17.79 -0.87
N ARG A 65 -9.67 18.07 -2.18
CA ARG A 65 -10.73 18.79 -2.91
C ARG A 65 -12.00 17.95 -3.09
N VAL A 66 -11.83 16.65 -3.32
CA VAL A 66 -12.94 15.70 -3.49
C VAL A 66 -13.63 15.41 -2.15
N GLY A 67 -12.86 15.40 -1.06
CA GLY A 67 -13.36 15.17 0.31
C GLY A 67 -13.65 13.69 0.60
N GLU A 68 -13.88 13.39 1.88
CA GLU A 68 -14.19 12.03 2.32
C GLU A 68 -15.65 11.62 1.99
N PRO A 69 -15.87 10.37 1.59
CA PRO A 69 -14.94 9.22 1.56
C PRO A 69 -14.18 9.05 0.23
N PHE A 70 -14.44 9.87 -0.76
CA PHE A 70 -13.88 9.67 -2.11
C PHE A 70 -12.40 10.10 -2.20
N GLY A 71 -11.96 11.00 -1.33
CA GLY A 71 -10.57 11.46 -1.28
C GLY A 71 -9.59 10.33 -0.99
N SER A 72 -9.90 9.47 -0.02
CA SER A 72 -9.08 8.29 0.29
C SER A 72 -9.01 7.29 -0.86
N ILE A 73 -10.10 7.12 -1.61
CA ILE A 73 -10.13 6.26 -2.82
C ILE A 73 -9.24 6.82 -3.91
N VAL A 74 -9.29 8.14 -4.16
CA VAL A 74 -8.44 8.80 -5.15
C VAL A 74 -6.97 8.64 -4.81
N LEU A 75 -6.61 8.84 -3.53
CA LEU A 75 -5.23 8.68 -3.08
C LEU A 75 -4.74 7.24 -3.25
N ALA A 76 -5.52 6.26 -2.79
CA ALA A 76 -5.20 4.84 -2.93
C ALA A 76 -5.05 4.44 -4.40
N ALA A 77 -5.95 4.88 -5.28
CA ALA A 77 -5.86 4.62 -6.71
C ALA A 77 -4.61 5.23 -7.34
N ALA A 78 -4.23 6.46 -6.98
CA ALA A 78 -3.04 7.11 -7.49
C ALA A 78 -1.75 6.37 -7.06
N VAL A 79 -1.65 5.96 -5.80
CA VAL A 79 -0.51 5.17 -5.30
C VAL A 79 -0.43 3.84 -6.03
N THR A 80 -1.57 3.15 -6.23
CA THR A 80 -1.60 1.88 -6.96
C THR A 80 -1.20 2.03 -8.43
N VAL A 81 -1.58 3.13 -9.09
CA VAL A 81 -1.13 3.40 -10.47
C VAL A 81 0.39 3.52 -10.53
N ILE A 82 1.02 4.21 -9.57
CA ILE A 82 2.48 4.32 -9.48
C ILE A 82 3.11 2.94 -9.26
N GLU A 83 2.57 2.15 -8.32
CA GLU A 83 3.03 0.80 -8.02
C GLU A 83 2.96 -0.11 -9.26
N VAL A 84 1.82 -0.14 -9.94
CA VAL A 84 1.64 -0.91 -11.18
C VAL A 84 2.61 -0.45 -12.26
N ALA A 85 2.79 0.86 -12.44
CA ALA A 85 3.73 1.39 -13.43
C ALA A 85 5.18 0.93 -13.16
N LEU A 86 5.60 0.88 -11.89
CA LEU A 86 6.91 0.37 -11.51
C LEU A 86 7.04 -1.14 -11.78
N ILE A 87 6.04 -1.94 -11.40
CA ILE A 87 6.04 -3.39 -11.67
C ILE A 87 6.10 -3.67 -13.16
N VAL A 88 5.27 -2.99 -13.95
CA VAL A 88 5.24 -3.12 -15.41
C VAL A 88 6.58 -2.71 -16.03
N SER A 89 7.18 -1.61 -15.55
CA SER A 89 8.50 -1.18 -15.99
C SER A 89 9.57 -2.24 -15.76
N ILE A 90 9.55 -2.90 -14.60
CA ILE A 90 10.47 -4.00 -14.29
C ILE A 90 10.21 -5.21 -15.19
N MET A 91 8.94 -5.60 -15.38
CA MET A 91 8.57 -6.72 -16.25
C MET A 91 9.02 -6.51 -17.69
N LEU A 92 8.90 -5.29 -18.21
CA LEU A 92 9.35 -4.95 -19.58
C LEU A 92 10.86 -4.87 -19.71
N SER A 93 11.58 -4.49 -18.64
CA SER A 93 13.04 -4.29 -18.67
C SER A 93 13.83 -5.59 -18.45
N ALA A 94 13.29 -6.54 -17.69
CA ALA A 94 13.96 -7.79 -17.32
C ALA A 94 12.99 -8.98 -17.35
N PRO A 95 12.56 -9.45 -18.53
CA PRO A 95 11.55 -10.50 -18.66
C PRO A 95 11.90 -11.80 -17.91
N ASP A 96 13.18 -12.22 -17.99
CA ASP A 96 13.64 -13.48 -17.39
C ASP A 96 13.74 -13.44 -15.86
N GLY A 97 13.89 -12.24 -15.25
CA GLY A 97 13.97 -12.05 -13.81
C GLY A 97 12.73 -11.45 -13.16
N ALA A 98 11.71 -11.13 -13.96
CA ALA A 98 10.59 -10.34 -13.50
C ALA A 98 9.27 -11.09 -13.16
N PRO A 99 9.08 -12.40 -13.47
CA PRO A 99 7.76 -13.04 -13.33
C PRO A 99 7.23 -13.05 -11.89
N ALA A 100 8.11 -12.96 -10.90
CA ALA A 100 7.77 -12.95 -9.48
C ALA A 100 7.58 -11.53 -8.88
N THR A 101 7.91 -10.46 -9.61
CA THR A 101 7.93 -9.10 -9.06
C THR A 101 6.59 -8.68 -8.50
N ALA A 102 5.48 -8.95 -9.19
CA ALA A 102 4.14 -8.62 -8.71
C ALA A 102 3.80 -9.34 -7.40
N ARG A 103 4.14 -10.63 -7.31
CA ARG A 103 3.99 -11.43 -6.09
C ARG A 103 4.75 -10.83 -4.92
N ASP A 104 6.03 -10.57 -5.13
CA ASP A 104 6.92 -10.10 -4.06
C ASP A 104 6.51 -8.70 -3.57
N THR A 105 6.11 -7.82 -4.50
CA THR A 105 5.62 -6.49 -4.17
C THR A 105 4.31 -6.55 -3.36
N VAL A 106 3.32 -7.32 -3.80
CA VAL A 106 2.03 -7.46 -3.10
C VAL A 106 2.23 -8.11 -1.73
N PHE A 107 3.06 -9.16 -1.64
CA PHE A 107 3.37 -9.80 -0.36
C PHE A 107 4.07 -8.83 0.59
N ALA A 108 5.09 -8.11 0.13
CA ALA A 108 5.78 -7.11 0.94
C ALA A 108 4.84 -6.01 1.42
N ALA A 109 3.95 -5.50 0.56
CA ALA A 109 2.96 -4.50 0.93
C ALA A 109 2.03 -5.00 2.06
N ILE A 110 1.52 -6.23 1.96
CA ILE A 110 0.69 -6.83 3.01
C ILE A 110 1.48 -6.95 4.33
N MET A 111 2.72 -7.44 4.28
CA MET A 111 3.55 -7.60 5.49
C MET A 111 3.89 -6.27 6.14
N ILE A 112 4.27 -5.26 5.34
CA ILE A 112 4.57 -3.90 5.80
C ILE A 112 3.33 -3.28 6.45
N VAL A 113 2.17 -3.40 5.81
CA VAL A 113 0.96 -2.76 6.33
C VAL A 113 0.43 -3.47 7.56
N LEU A 114 0.20 -4.80 7.51
CA LEU A 114 -0.40 -5.53 8.63
C LEU A 114 0.52 -5.61 9.85
N ASN A 115 1.83 -5.74 9.64
CA ASN A 115 2.75 -5.98 10.75
C ASN A 115 3.63 -4.76 11.06
N GLY A 116 4.06 -4.02 10.05
CA GLY A 116 4.85 -2.81 10.25
C GLY A 116 3.98 -1.64 10.69
N ILE A 117 3.07 -1.18 9.82
CA ILE A 117 2.28 0.03 10.07
C ILE A 117 1.27 -0.19 11.19
N VAL A 118 0.41 -1.21 11.06
CA VAL A 118 -0.59 -1.52 12.10
C VAL A 118 0.11 -1.82 13.41
N GLY A 119 1.17 -2.64 13.41
CA GLY A 119 1.96 -2.93 14.61
C GLY A 119 2.51 -1.68 15.29
N LEU A 120 3.09 -0.75 14.51
CA LEU A 120 3.60 0.53 15.03
C LEU A 120 2.46 1.42 15.57
N CYS A 121 1.32 1.49 14.88
CA CYS A 121 0.16 2.25 15.31
C CYS A 121 -0.40 1.72 16.64
N LEU A 122 -0.56 0.40 16.76
CA LEU A 122 -1.03 -0.25 17.98
C LEU A 122 -0.06 -0.05 19.15
N LEU A 123 1.25 -0.20 18.89
CA LEU A 123 2.28 0.02 19.90
C LEU A 123 2.28 1.47 20.39
N ALA A 124 2.37 2.42 19.46
CA ALA A 124 2.46 3.85 19.80
C ALA A 124 1.16 4.37 20.46
N GLY A 125 0.00 3.92 19.97
CA GLY A 125 -1.29 4.23 20.55
C GLY A 125 -1.45 3.64 21.95
N GLY A 126 -1.10 2.36 22.13
CA GLY A 126 -1.15 1.67 23.42
C GLY A 126 -0.19 2.25 24.45
N MET A 127 1.02 2.67 24.05
CA MET A 127 1.97 3.37 24.93
C MET A 127 1.43 4.72 25.42
N ARG A 128 0.65 5.42 24.58
CA ARG A 128 0.14 6.75 24.90
C ARG A 128 -1.20 6.74 25.63
N HIS A 129 -2.08 5.81 25.28
CA HIS A 129 -3.48 5.77 25.71
C HIS A 129 -3.83 4.51 26.53
N HIS A 130 -2.86 3.61 26.77
CA HIS A 130 -2.98 2.31 27.42
C HIS A 130 -3.83 1.32 26.60
N GLU A 131 -5.06 1.64 26.32
CA GLU A 131 -6.00 0.86 25.50
C GLU A 131 -6.72 1.78 24.53
N GLN A 132 -6.89 1.34 23.29
CA GLN A 132 -7.64 2.05 22.27
C GLN A 132 -8.74 1.17 21.69
N GLY A 133 -9.96 1.71 21.64
CA GLY A 133 -11.11 1.04 21.03
C GLY A 133 -11.22 1.32 19.54
N PHE A 134 -11.84 0.38 18.82
CA PHE A 134 -12.22 0.52 17.41
C PHE A 134 -13.39 -0.43 17.09
N ARG A 135 -14.06 -0.21 15.95
CA ARG A 135 -15.18 -1.07 15.53
C ARG A 135 -14.66 -2.33 14.86
N ALA A 136 -14.73 -3.46 15.59
CA ALA A 136 -14.28 -4.76 15.08
C ALA A 136 -14.95 -5.14 13.76
N SER A 137 -16.23 -4.80 13.55
CA SER A 137 -17.00 -5.16 12.34
C SER A 137 -16.38 -4.61 11.06
N GLY A 138 -15.92 -3.36 11.05
CA GLY A 138 -15.23 -2.77 9.89
C GLY A 138 -13.85 -3.38 9.65
N ALA A 139 -13.05 -3.48 10.71
CA ALA A 139 -11.69 -4.01 10.63
C ALA A 139 -11.65 -5.49 10.23
N THR A 140 -12.49 -6.34 10.82
CA THR A 140 -12.58 -7.78 10.48
C THR A 140 -13.16 -8.01 9.10
N GLY A 141 -14.13 -7.18 8.66
CA GLY A 141 -14.64 -7.22 7.30
C GLY A 141 -13.55 -6.93 6.25
N ALA A 142 -12.78 -5.88 6.46
CA ALA A 142 -11.63 -5.53 5.61
C ALA A 142 -10.57 -6.65 5.59
N LEU A 143 -10.24 -7.18 6.78
CA LEU A 143 -9.28 -8.30 6.91
C LEU A 143 -9.79 -9.58 6.23
N GLY A 144 -11.10 -9.86 6.28
CA GLY A 144 -11.70 -11.01 5.59
C GLY A 144 -11.53 -10.93 4.08
N VAL A 145 -11.76 -9.75 3.49
CA VAL A 145 -11.51 -9.51 2.05
C VAL A 145 -10.02 -9.64 1.75
N LEU A 146 -9.15 -9.02 2.54
CA LEU A 146 -7.70 -9.09 2.34
C LEU A 146 -7.18 -10.53 2.44
N GLY A 147 -7.61 -11.29 3.45
CA GLY A 147 -7.21 -12.70 3.62
C GLY A 147 -7.67 -13.58 2.47
N THR A 148 -8.90 -13.36 1.97
CA THR A 148 -9.42 -14.07 0.80
C THR A 148 -8.58 -13.76 -0.45
N LEU A 149 -8.32 -12.48 -0.72
CA LEU A 149 -7.51 -12.07 -1.87
C LEU A 149 -6.07 -12.57 -1.75
N ALA A 150 -5.45 -12.43 -0.57
CA ALA A 150 -4.09 -12.90 -0.33
C ALA A 150 -3.97 -14.43 -0.53
N THR A 151 -4.96 -15.19 -0.08
CA THR A 151 -4.99 -16.66 -0.27
C THR A 151 -5.16 -17.01 -1.75
N LEU A 152 -6.14 -16.41 -2.43
CA LEU A 152 -6.38 -16.67 -3.85
C LEU A 152 -5.19 -16.27 -4.73
N VAL A 153 -4.55 -15.14 -4.45
CA VAL A 153 -3.48 -14.59 -5.29
C VAL A 153 -2.13 -15.23 -4.98
N LEU A 154 -1.80 -15.42 -3.69
CA LEU A 154 -0.44 -15.70 -3.25
C LEU A 154 -0.22 -17.15 -2.76
N ILE A 155 -1.28 -17.86 -2.34
CA ILE A 155 -1.17 -19.23 -1.82
C ILE A 155 -1.68 -20.25 -2.84
N LEU A 156 -2.88 -20.06 -3.35
CA LEU A 156 -3.56 -21.02 -4.21
C LEU A 156 -2.80 -21.38 -5.51
N PRO A 157 -1.99 -20.48 -6.15
CA PRO A 157 -1.21 -20.84 -7.33
C PRO A 157 -0.23 -22.01 -7.11
N ASN A 158 0.21 -22.22 -5.87
CA ASN A 158 1.12 -23.33 -5.53
C ASN A 158 0.44 -24.71 -5.61
N TYR A 159 -0.88 -24.74 -5.62
CA TYR A 159 -1.69 -25.97 -5.54
C TYR A 159 -2.53 -26.22 -6.80
N THR A 160 -2.35 -25.42 -7.85
CA THR A 160 -2.99 -25.64 -9.15
C THR A 160 -2.12 -26.58 -10.00
N LEU A 161 -2.77 -27.44 -10.78
CA LEU A 161 -2.09 -28.48 -11.57
C LEU A 161 -2.06 -28.20 -13.08
N THR A 162 -2.73 -27.14 -13.52
CA THR A 162 -2.92 -26.83 -14.94
C THR A 162 -1.65 -26.27 -15.59
N THR A 163 -0.85 -25.56 -14.81
CA THR A 163 0.39 -24.94 -15.28
C THR A 163 1.54 -25.39 -14.35
N PRO A 164 2.70 -25.77 -14.87
CA PRO A 164 3.85 -26.11 -14.04
C PRO A 164 4.31 -24.90 -13.21
N GLY A 165 4.70 -25.16 -11.94
CA GLY A 165 5.19 -24.12 -11.02
C GLY A 165 4.07 -23.38 -10.29
N PRO A 166 4.42 -22.35 -9.49
CA PRO A 166 3.49 -21.60 -8.67
C PRO A 166 2.79 -20.49 -9.48
N ALA A 167 2.14 -20.88 -10.58
CA ALA A 167 1.52 -19.99 -11.55
C ALA A 167 0.12 -20.45 -11.93
N TYR A 168 -0.72 -19.52 -12.35
CA TYR A 168 -2.04 -19.80 -12.89
C TYR A 168 -2.02 -19.98 -14.41
N ALA A 169 -2.88 -20.85 -14.93
CA ALA A 169 -3.23 -20.84 -16.34
C ALA A 169 -3.92 -19.50 -16.70
N PRO A 170 -3.88 -19.06 -17.97
CA PRO A 170 -4.47 -17.78 -18.38
C PRO A 170 -5.94 -17.60 -17.96
N SER A 171 -6.76 -18.65 -18.07
CA SER A 171 -8.17 -18.60 -17.63
C SER A 171 -8.34 -18.45 -16.12
N GLN A 172 -7.51 -19.12 -15.34
CA GLN A 172 -7.49 -18.99 -13.87
C GLN A 172 -7.01 -17.60 -13.46
N LEU A 173 -5.99 -17.06 -14.15
CA LEU A 173 -5.45 -15.74 -13.90
C LEU A 173 -6.50 -14.64 -14.17
N VAL A 174 -7.24 -14.75 -15.28
CA VAL A 174 -8.36 -13.86 -15.59
C VAL A 174 -9.46 -13.94 -14.53
N PHE A 175 -9.82 -15.15 -14.09
CA PHE A 175 -10.79 -15.34 -13.01
C PHE A 175 -10.34 -14.64 -11.72
N VAL A 176 -9.11 -14.86 -11.29
CA VAL A 176 -8.55 -14.24 -10.08
C VAL A 176 -8.54 -12.72 -10.20
N ALA A 177 -8.17 -12.17 -11.37
CA ALA A 177 -8.19 -10.74 -11.63
C ALA A 177 -9.61 -10.14 -11.51
N ILE A 178 -10.61 -10.79 -12.09
CA ILE A 178 -12.02 -10.36 -12.00
C ILE A 178 -12.51 -10.42 -10.55
N VAL A 179 -12.25 -11.51 -9.84
CA VAL A 179 -12.67 -11.67 -8.44
C VAL A 179 -11.97 -10.65 -7.54
N SER A 180 -10.69 -10.36 -7.77
CA SER A 180 -9.95 -9.35 -7.01
C SER A 180 -10.59 -7.97 -7.17
N LEU A 181 -10.90 -7.57 -8.40
CA LEU A 181 -11.56 -6.30 -8.68
C LEU A 181 -12.97 -6.25 -8.08
N ALA A 182 -13.72 -7.34 -8.20
CA ALA A 182 -15.09 -7.43 -7.66
C ALA A 182 -15.12 -7.35 -6.13
N LEU A 183 -14.23 -8.07 -5.43
CA LEU A 183 -14.12 -8.02 -3.97
C LEU A 183 -13.65 -6.66 -3.47
N TYR A 184 -12.69 -6.04 -4.15
CA TYR A 184 -12.27 -4.68 -3.82
C TYR A 184 -13.40 -3.67 -4.03
N GLY A 185 -14.11 -3.74 -5.16
CA GLY A 185 -15.28 -2.91 -5.44
C GLY A 185 -16.41 -3.11 -4.42
N LEU A 186 -16.67 -4.36 -4.02
CA LEU A 186 -17.63 -4.67 -2.96
C LEU A 186 -17.19 -4.07 -1.61
N PHE A 187 -15.92 -4.19 -1.26
CA PHE A 187 -15.38 -3.57 -0.05
C PHE A 187 -15.58 -2.04 -0.06
N LEU A 188 -15.25 -1.37 -1.17
CA LEU A 188 -15.46 0.07 -1.31
C LEU A 188 -16.95 0.43 -1.18
N PHE A 189 -17.85 -0.32 -1.81
CA PHE A 189 -19.29 -0.10 -1.69
C PHE A 189 -19.78 -0.24 -0.24
N VAL A 190 -19.31 -1.26 0.48
CA VAL A 190 -19.66 -1.48 1.88
C VAL A 190 -19.11 -0.35 2.76
N GLN A 191 -17.85 0.05 2.55
CA GLN A 191 -17.18 1.09 3.32
C GLN A 191 -17.81 2.48 3.11
N THR A 192 -18.21 2.80 1.88
CA THR A 192 -18.63 4.17 1.53
C THR A 192 -20.14 4.36 1.56
N VAL A 193 -20.93 3.31 1.26
CA VAL A 193 -22.37 3.40 1.06
C VAL A 193 -23.14 2.57 2.09
N ARG A 194 -22.93 1.24 2.10
CA ARG A 194 -23.85 0.32 2.78
C ARG A 194 -23.68 0.32 4.30
N HIS A 195 -22.43 0.27 4.79
CA HIS A 195 -22.10 0.17 6.21
C HIS A 195 -21.04 1.21 6.61
N ARG A 196 -21.21 2.44 6.12
CA ARG A 196 -20.28 3.54 6.41
C ARG A 196 -20.03 3.71 7.91
N SER A 197 -21.03 3.50 8.75
CA SER A 197 -20.93 3.60 10.20
C SER A 197 -19.91 2.64 10.82
N TYR A 198 -19.60 1.50 10.19
CA TYR A 198 -18.61 0.55 10.69
C TYR A 198 -17.16 1.06 10.57
N PHE A 199 -16.96 2.09 9.74
CA PHE A 199 -15.67 2.68 9.44
C PHE A 199 -15.50 4.10 10.01
N LEU A 200 -16.52 4.64 10.71
CA LEU A 200 -16.45 5.91 11.41
C LEU A 200 -16.07 5.72 12.88
N GLU A 201 -15.38 6.71 13.45
CA GLU A 201 -15.07 6.72 14.88
C GLU A 201 -16.33 6.92 15.75
N GLU A 202 -16.29 6.42 16.99
CA GLU A 202 -17.35 6.65 17.96
C GLU A 202 -17.23 8.09 18.47
N GLY A 203 -18.20 8.95 18.13
CA GLY A 203 -18.26 10.34 18.57
C GLY A 203 -17.99 11.40 17.50
N ASP A 204 -17.61 11.05 16.30
CA ASP A 204 -17.43 12.00 15.21
C ASP A 204 -18.78 12.38 14.55
N GLY A 205 -19.53 13.25 15.20
CA GLY A 205 -20.44 14.15 14.53
C GLY A 205 -19.60 15.20 13.80
N ALA A 206 -19.38 14.99 12.49
CA ALA A 206 -18.93 15.98 11.51
C ALA A 206 -18.10 17.17 12.03
N SER A 207 -16.91 16.92 12.58
CA SER A 207 -15.93 17.98 12.78
C SER A 207 -15.10 18.15 11.52
N PRO A 208 -14.94 19.36 10.97
CA PRO A 208 -14.05 19.59 9.84
C PRO A 208 -12.62 19.19 10.24
N HIS A 209 -11.99 18.32 9.46
CA HIS A 209 -10.62 17.89 9.70
C HIS A 209 -9.69 19.09 9.65
N ALA A 210 -9.03 19.40 10.77
CA ALA A 210 -7.92 20.35 10.77
C ALA A 210 -6.78 19.76 9.93
N LEU A 211 -6.48 20.40 8.81
CA LEU A 211 -5.41 20.02 7.90
C LEU A 211 -4.06 20.00 8.66
N PRO A 212 -3.25 18.94 8.58
CA PRO A 212 -1.92 18.93 9.18
C PRO A 212 -1.05 20.02 8.53
N SER A 213 -0.32 20.79 9.36
CA SER A 213 0.53 21.86 8.83
C SER A 213 1.63 21.28 7.92
N SER A 214 1.88 21.94 6.80
CA SER A 214 2.90 21.55 5.81
C SER A 214 4.32 21.35 6.39
N ARG A 215 4.65 22.03 7.50
CA ARG A 215 5.92 21.85 8.23
C ARG A 215 6.03 20.53 8.97
N ALA A 216 4.92 19.96 9.43
CA ALA A 216 4.92 18.64 10.07
C ALA A 216 5.13 17.53 9.04
N VAL A 217 4.59 17.70 7.83
CA VAL A 217 4.77 16.77 6.70
C VAL A 217 6.22 16.77 6.21
N ALA A 218 6.81 17.96 6.01
CA ALA A 218 8.19 18.09 5.51
C ALA A 218 9.27 17.53 6.45
N ARG A 219 9.09 17.61 7.77
CA ARG A 219 10.03 17.04 8.75
C ARG A 219 9.98 15.51 8.84
N SER A 220 8.88 14.91 8.43
CA SER A 220 8.66 13.46 8.49
C SER A 220 9.01 12.75 7.17
N ALA A 221 9.14 13.50 6.07
CA ALA A 221 9.40 12.95 4.73
C ALA A 221 10.79 12.32 4.58
N GLY A 222 11.74 12.67 5.45
CA GLY A 222 13.12 12.14 5.38
C GLY A 222 13.28 10.67 5.79
N LEU A 223 12.30 10.07 6.48
CA LEU A 223 12.43 8.71 7.03
C LEU A 223 11.51 7.67 6.38
N LEU A 224 10.56 8.05 5.52
CA LEU A 224 9.48 7.16 5.10
C LEU A 224 9.19 7.29 3.61
N LEU A 225 10.05 6.72 2.81
CA LEU A 225 9.92 6.56 1.36
C LEU A 225 8.67 5.75 0.93
N LEU A 226 7.89 5.23 1.85
CA LEU A 226 6.79 4.31 1.56
C LEU A 226 5.40 4.78 1.98
N LEU A 227 5.21 5.96 2.65
CA LEU A 227 4.01 5.99 3.45
C LEU A 227 3.39 7.37 3.75
N PRO A 228 2.77 8.05 2.82
CA PRO A 228 1.77 9.07 3.18
C PRO A 228 0.69 8.46 4.07
N GLU A 229 0.18 7.27 3.70
CA GLU A 229 -0.85 6.54 4.45
C GLU A 229 -0.33 6.01 5.79
N GLY A 230 0.90 5.49 5.85
CA GLY A 230 1.49 4.99 7.09
C GLY A 230 1.72 6.08 8.12
N LEU A 231 2.17 7.27 7.69
CA LEU A 231 2.33 8.41 8.57
C LEU A 231 0.98 8.96 9.03
N ALA A 232 -0.01 9.01 8.14
CA ALA A 232 -1.38 9.41 8.48
C ALA A 232 -1.99 8.42 9.48
N SER A 233 -1.82 7.10 9.26
CA SER A 233 -2.25 6.06 10.18
C SER A 233 -1.59 6.18 11.55
N TYR A 234 -0.27 6.39 11.60
CA TYR A 234 0.47 6.57 12.84
C TYR A 234 0.00 7.81 13.64
N ARG A 235 -0.19 8.94 12.95
CA ARG A 235 -0.70 10.17 13.59
C ARG A 235 -2.12 9.99 14.12
N ALA A 236 -2.98 9.30 13.37
CA ALA A 236 -4.33 8.97 13.81
C ALA A 236 -4.30 8.13 15.09
N ALA A 237 -3.47 7.08 15.16
CA ALA A 237 -3.31 6.26 16.35
C ALA A 237 -2.81 7.06 17.57
N GLN A 238 -1.82 7.95 17.37
CA GLN A 238 -1.35 8.83 18.44
C GLN A 238 -2.40 9.84 18.93
N ALA A 239 -3.34 10.22 18.06
CA ALA A 239 -4.47 11.10 18.39
C ALA A 239 -5.69 10.36 18.97
N ASN A 240 -5.53 9.09 19.38
CA ASN A 240 -6.59 8.19 19.85
C ASN A 240 -7.69 7.94 18.79
N ARG A 241 -7.31 7.91 17.51
CA ARG A 241 -8.20 7.67 16.36
C ARG A 241 -7.79 6.38 15.66
N LEU A 242 -7.86 5.27 16.43
CA LEU A 242 -7.36 3.97 15.94
C LEU A 242 -8.22 3.42 14.79
N GLN A 243 -9.54 3.71 14.78
CA GLN A 243 -10.41 3.34 13.67
C GLN A 243 -9.93 3.95 12.34
N THR A 244 -9.64 5.25 12.33
CA THR A 244 -9.10 5.95 11.15
C THR A 244 -7.75 5.35 10.73
N SER A 245 -6.86 5.06 11.71
CA SER A 245 -5.57 4.43 11.47
C SER A 245 -5.71 3.08 10.76
N LEU A 246 -6.57 2.21 11.27
CA LEU A 246 -6.82 0.88 10.69
C LEU A 246 -7.48 0.96 9.32
N ASN A 247 -8.43 1.88 9.12
CA ASN A 247 -9.09 2.08 7.83
C ASN A 247 -8.10 2.47 6.74
N LEU A 248 -7.18 3.40 7.04
CA LEU A 248 -6.14 3.84 6.10
C LEU A 248 -5.19 2.68 5.77
N ALA A 249 -4.70 1.97 6.79
CA ALA A 249 -3.77 0.86 6.60
C ALA A 249 -4.40 -0.30 5.80
N LEU A 250 -5.56 -0.81 6.24
CA LEU A 250 -6.22 -1.94 5.58
C LEU A 250 -6.75 -1.56 4.19
N GLY A 251 -7.26 -0.32 4.02
CA GLY A 251 -7.70 0.19 2.73
C GLY A 251 -6.57 0.23 1.70
N SER A 252 -5.38 0.67 2.10
CA SER A 252 -4.18 0.68 1.24
C SER A 252 -3.78 -0.73 0.81
N SER A 253 -3.69 -1.70 1.74
CA SER A 253 -3.40 -3.10 1.40
C SER A 253 -4.42 -3.71 0.44
N LEU A 254 -5.71 -3.40 0.63
CA LEU A 254 -6.78 -3.89 -0.24
C LEU A 254 -6.72 -3.26 -1.63
N ALA A 255 -6.38 -1.98 -1.74
CA ALA A 255 -6.16 -1.30 -3.00
C ALA A 255 -4.99 -1.93 -3.77
N THR A 256 -3.86 -2.14 -3.09
CA THR A 256 -2.68 -2.79 -3.67
C THR A 256 -3.04 -4.14 -4.27
N ILE A 257 -3.57 -5.09 -3.50
CA ILE A 257 -3.87 -6.41 -4.06
C ILE A 257 -5.04 -6.39 -5.06
N GLY A 258 -6.10 -5.61 -4.76
CA GLY A 258 -7.34 -5.56 -5.53
C GLY A 258 -7.22 -4.89 -6.90
N LEU A 259 -6.30 -3.95 -7.06
CA LEU A 259 -6.07 -3.21 -8.31
C LEU A 259 -4.79 -3.66 -9.03
N THR A 260 -3.72 -3.96 -8.29
CA THR A 260 -2.43 -4.36 -8.90
C THR A 260 -2.57 -5.69 -9.63
N ILE A 261 -3.22 -6.69 -9.04
CA ILE A 261 -3.35 -8.01 -9.68
C ILE A 261 -4.12 -7.97 -11.00
N PRO A 262 -5.30 -7.33 -11.10
CA PRO A 262 -5.97 -7.16 -12.39
C PRO A 262 -5.13 -6.43 -13.43
N ALA A 263 -4.47 -5.34 -13.04
CA ALA A 263 -3.65 -4.53 -13.95
C ALA A 263 -2.44 -5.32 -14.48
N VAL A 264 -1.69 -5.99 -13.60
CA VAL A 264 -0.53 -6.80 -13.99
C VAL A 264 -0.95 -8.02 -14.80
N THR A 265 -2.13 -8.60 -14.52
CA THR A 265 -2.71 -9.68 -15.33
C THR A 265 -2.94 -9.24 -16.77
N ILE A 266 -3.55 -8.08 -16.99
CA ILE A 266 -3.77 -7.54 -18.34
C ILE A 266 -2.44 -7.37 -19.07
N VAL A 267 -1.46 -6.77 -18.41
CA VAL A 267 -0.13 -6.57 -19.00
C VAL A 267 0.53 -7.91 -19.31
N SER A 268 0.57 -8.83 -18.37
CA SER A 268 1.15 -10.19 -18.54
C SER A 268 0.58 -10.90 -19.76
N LEU A 269 -0.76 -10.89 -19.91
CA LEU A 269 -1.43 -11.51 -21.06
C LEU A 269 -1.12 -10.78 -22.38
N ALA A 270 -0.99 -9.44 -22.34
CA ALA A 270 -0.71 -8.65 -23.53
C ALA A 270 0.71 -8.83 -24.06
N ILE A 271 1.71 -8.95 -23.15
CA ILE A 271 3.12 -9.11 -23.51
C ILE A 271 3.60 -10.58 -23.55
N GLY A 272 2.73 -11.53 -23.14
CA GLY A 272 3.05 -12.96 -23.13
C GLY A 272 4.07 -13.38 -22.05
N VAL A 273 4.30 -12.56 -21.01
CA VAL A 273 5.19 -12.89 -19.88
C VAL A 273 4.37 -13.55 -18.78
N PRO A 274 4.70 -14.80 -18.39
CA PRO A 274 3.96 -15.50 -17.35
C PRO A 274 4.13 -14.83 -15.97
N LEU A 275 3.10 -14.87 -15.13
CA LEU A 275 3.16 -14.40 -13.75
C LEU A 275 3.36 -15.58 -12.80
N VAL A 276 4.37 -15.50 -11.97
CA VAL A 276 4.60 -16.40 -10.84
C VAL A 276 4.03 -15.75 -9.58
N LEU A 277 2.84 -16.18 -9.15
CA LEU A 277 2.12 -15.55 -8.04
C LEU A 277 2.23 -16.33 -6.73
N GLY A 278 2.47 -17.64 -6.77
CA GLY A 278 2.55 -18.45 -5.56
C GLY A 278 3.83 -18.17 -4.76
N LEU A 279 3.65 -17.96 -3.45
CA LEU A 279 4.71 -17.68 -2.49
C LEU A 279 5.54 -18.95 -2.21
N GLN A 280 6.77 -18.74 -1.80
CA GLN A 280 7.61 -19.79 -1.19
C GLN A 280 7.06 -20.23 0.17
N ALA A 281 7.37 -21.44 0.60
CA ALA A 281 6.82 -22.05 1.81
C ALA A 281 7.02 -21.17 3.07
N GLY A 282 8.20 -20.59 3.27
CA GLY A 282 8.49 -19.70 4.40
C GLY A 282 7.62 -18.44 4.39
N HIS A 283 7.40 -17.85 3.23
CA HIS A 283 6.52 -16.66 3.05
C HIS A 283 5.04 -17.00 3.27
N ILE A 284 4.59 -18.22 2.88
CA ILE A 284 3.23 -18.71 3.19
C ILE A 284 3.02 -18.77 4.70
N VAL A 285 3.99 -19.32 5.44
CA VAL A 285 3.90 -19.41 6.92
C VAL A 285 3.80 -18.01 7.54
N LEU A 286 4.61 -17.05 7.09
CA LEU A 286 4.55 -15.67 7.56
C LEU A 286 3.22 -14.99 7.23
N LEU A 287 2.70 -15.19 6.02
CA LEU A 287 1.41 -14.63 5.61
C LEU A 287 0.26 -15.19 6.47
N VAL A 288 0.21 -16.50 6.65
CA VAL A 288 -0.81 -17.17 7.47
C VAL A 288 -0.71 -16.71 8.93
N LEU A 289 0.50 -16.62 9.50
CA LEU A 289 0.72 -16.11 10.85
C LEU A 289 0.25 -14.66 10.97
N SER A 290 0.54 -13.81 9.98
CA SER A 290 0.11 -12.41 9.95
C SER A 290 -1.40 -12.27 9.92
N LEU A 291 -2.09 -13.03 9.06
CA LEU A 291 -3.55 -13.03 8.97
C LEU A 291 -4.19 -13.56 10.26
N PHE A 292 -3.62 -14.60 10.85
CA PHE A 292 -4.09 -15.15 12.13
C PHE A 292 -3.93 -14.15 13.28
N ALA A 293 -2.73 -13.56 13.44
CA ALA A 293 -2.47 -12.55 14.47
C ALA A 293 -3.37 -11.31 14.27
N SER A 294 -3.54 -10.86 13.02
CA SER A 294 -4.44 -9.75 12.70
C SER A 294 -5.90 -10.07 13.04
N THR A 295 -6.35 -11.31 12.79
CA THR A 295 -7.71 -11.74 13.13
C THR A 295 -7.93 -11.68 14.65
N LEU A 296 -7.00 -12.20 15.45
CA LEU A 296 -7.10 -12.14 16.91
C LEU A 296 -7.07 -10.69 17.41
N THR A 297 -6.21 -9.86 16.85
CA THR A 297 -6.10 -8.44 17.22
C THR A 297 -7.35 -7.65 16.87
N LEU A 298 -7.84 -7.79 15.62
CA LEU A 298 -8.93 -6.95 15.12
C LEU A 298 -10.32 -7.44 15.55
N ALA A 299 -10.48 -8.74 15.87
CA ALA A 299 -11.74 -9.26 16.41
C ALA A 299 -12.01 -8.78 17.84
N ALA A 300 -10.97 -8.41 18.60
CA ALA A 300 -11.13 -7.94 19.97
C ALA A 300 -11.82 -6.57 20.08
N GLY A 301 -11.81 -5.75 19.03
CA GLY A 301 -12.38 -4.40 19.02
C GLY A 301 -11.64 -3.37 19.89
N ARG A 302 -10.54 -3.78 20.50
CA ARG A 302 -9.66 -2.97 21.34
C ARG A 302 -8.25 -3.51 21.29
N SER A 303 -7.28 -2.64 21.49
CA SER A 303 -5.87 -2.97 21.37
C SER A 303 -5.02 -2.34 22.47
N THR A 304 -3.96 -3.04 22.82
CA THR A 304 -2.94 -2.64 23.79
C THR A 304 -1.54 -2.74 23.17
N VAL A 305 -0.51 -2.37 23.91
CA VAL A 305 0.91 -2.49 23.54
C VAL A 305 1.28 -3.90 23.10
N LEU A 306 0.68 -4.95 23.72
CA LEU A 306 1.02 -6.34 23.44
C LEU A 306 0.76 -6.73 21.98
N GLN A 307 -0.42 -6.39 21.46
CA GLN A 307 -0.77 -6.68 20.06
C GLN A 307 0.18 -5.96 19.10
N GLY A 308 0.51 -4.68 19.38
CA GLY A 308 1.49 -3.94 18.60
C GLY A 308 2.86 -4.62 18.58
N GLY A 309 3.33 -5.10 19.74
CA GLY A 309 4.59 -5.84 19.85
C GLY A 309 4.59 -7.14 19.05
N VAL A 310 3.50 -7.92 19.10
CA VAL A 310 3.36 -9.17 18.31
C VAL A 310 3.49 -8.89 16.82
N HIS A 311 2.77 -7.90 16.29
CA HIS A 311 2.87 -7.53 14.89
C HIS A 311 4.28 -7.08 14.49
N LEU A 312 4.96 -6.27 15.30
CA LEU A 312 6.32 -5.83 15.00
C LEU A 312 7.34 -6.97 15.02
N VAL A 313 7.16 -7.98 15.86
CA VAL A 313 8.00 -9.21 15.84
C VAL A 313 7.80 -9.97 14.52
N ILE A 314 6.55 -10.13 14.06
CA ILE A 314 6.27 -10.76 12.75
C ILE A 314 6.89 -9.94 11.62
N PHE A 315 6.84 -8.61 11.69
CA PHE A 315 7.48 -7.74 10.72
C PHE A 315 9.00 -7.89 10.71
N ALA A 316 9.63 -7.95 11.89
CA ALA A 316 11.07 -8.21 12.00
C ALA A 316 11.45 -9.59 11.41
N ALA A 317 10.65 -10.63 11.68
CA ALA A 317 10.85 -11.95 11.09
C ALA A 317 10.75 -11.90 9.55
N PHE A 318 9.77 -11.16 9.01
CA PHE A 318 9.67 -10.94 7.57
C PHE A 318 10.93 -10.28 7.00
N LEU A 319 11.44 -9.22 7.62
CA LEU A 319 12.66 -8.53 7.16
C LEU A 319 13.88 -9.46 7.19
N VAL A 320 14.05 -10.25 8.26
CA VAL A 320 15.17 -11.19 8.38
C VAL A 320 15.11 -12.29 7.32
N ILE A 321 13.94 -12.92 7.14
CA ILE A 321 13.77 -14.01 6.15
C ILE A 321 13.87 -13.47 4.71
N SER A 322 13.46 -12.23 4.47
CA SER A 322 13.64 -11.59 3.15
C SER A 322 15.09 -11.22 2.85
N ALA A 323 15.89 -10.93 3.89
CA ALA A 323 17.30 -10.59 3.75
C ALA A 323 18.22 -11.82 3.70
N VAL A 324 17.83 -12.91 4.36
CA VAL A 324 18.56 -14.18 4.46
C VAL A 324 17.56 -15.31 4.24
N PRO A 325 17.25 -15.63 2.96
CA PRO A 325 16.25 -16.63 2.60
C PRO A 325 16.69 -18.06 2.89
#